data_88407c8982086d50e8f1679d0a3fd8d9
#
_entry.id   88407c8982086d50e8f1679d0a3fd8d9
#
_cell.length_a   1.000
_cell.length_b   1.000
_cell.length_c   1.000
_cell.angle_alpha   90.00
_cell.angle_beta   90.00
_cell.angle_gamma   90.00
#
_symmetry.space_group_name_H-M   'P 1'
#
loop_
_entity.id
_entity.type
_entity.pdbx_description
1 polymer ?
#
loop_
_entity_poly.entity_id
_entity_poly.type
_entity_poly.pdbx_seq_one_letter_code
_entity_poly.pdbx_strand_id
1 'polypeptide(L)'
;MKKRKKSIFNILIAAVLAISIIISQSNPLQALVGKDTLTMITSPDYPPYEYYDTEGSGNIIGFDIDIANYIAKQLKFKLNVIESDFNGLIPALATNRVDFVMAGMSPTPERLKNVDFSIIYYTAQDTIVAPKGSNLLKAQQLSGKIVGVQLGSIQEKNLKEIAKKVTGIQIKQLNRVPEAIQELKSKRIDAAIIENNVASGFAGSNPDLEFNAIPSQENSGSAIAFAKNSPLVAPFNQVLQKMKDNGTLKELATKWFSQKTNVANLSSTEVKTGLNLDFGRISRDIPFILRGIPLTLLFTIISVFLGLIWGTVLSLLKISDIKPLQSLANAYTSVFRGTPLLLQLALVYYATPQLTGYNISALQAGVLTFTLNSGAYMSETIRGGIQAVDKGQSEASISMGIPKWLMMRDIILPQALKNILPALVNETIGLLKDSALVSTIGVVEILRSAQIVGANKYIYFEPLLFAGLIYYILVMGLTQSAFILEKRLRRSE
;
A
#
# COMPACT_ATOMS: atom_id res chain seq x y z
N MET A 1 27.09 69.46 -1.27
CA MET A 1 27.25 67.97 -1.29
C MET A 1 26.80 67.26 0.01
N LYS A 2 27.02 67.77 1.20
CA LYS A 2 26.61 67.11 2.49
C LYS A 2 25.10 66.93 2.69
N LYS A 3 24.23 67.84 2.20
CA LYS A 3 22.75 67.67 2.35
C LYS A 3 22.16 66.56 1.49
N ARG A 4 22.71 66.27 0.27
CA ARG A 4 22.24 65.20 -0.62
C ARG A 4 22.57 63.78 -0.08
N LYS A 5 23.75 63.62 0.59
CA LYS A 5 24.14 62.33 1.18
C LYS A 5 23.24 61.93 2.39
N LYS A 6 22.80 62.90 3.22
CA LYS A 6 21.85 62.63 4.31
C LYS A 6 20.47 62.21 3.82
N SER A 7 19.99 62.77 2.70
CA SER A 7 18.68 62.41 2.12
C SER A 7 18.71 61.00 1.55
N ILE A 8 19.75 60.58 0.85
CA ILE A 8 19.89 59.22 0.31
C ILE A 8 20.02 58.19 1.43
N PHE A 9 20.75 58.52 2.49
CA PHE A 9 20.88 57.61 3.67
C PHE A 9 19.57 57.43 4.42
N ASN A 10 18.75 58.46 4.56
CA ASN A 10 17.41 58.36 5.18
C ASN A 10 16.41 57.62 4.30
N ILE A 11 16.51 57.69 2.97
CA ILE A 11 15.70 56.90 2.02
C ILE A 11 16.09 55.41 2.09
N LEU A 12 17.39 55.12 2.21
CA LEU A 12 17.86 53.74 2.39
C LEU A 12 17.42 53.14 3.72
N ILE A 13 17.47 53.90 4.81
CA ILE A 13 16.96 53.44 6.13
C ILE A 13 15.43 53.23 6.08
N ALA A 14 14.70 54.13 5.45
CA ALA A 14 13.24 53.97 5.27
C ALA A 14 12.88 52.75 4.39
N ALA A 15 13.68 52.48 3.34
CA ALA A 15 13.50 51.27 2.50
C ALA A 15 13.84 49.99 3.26
N VAL A 16 14.90 49.98 4.08
CA VAL A 16 15.26 48.80 4.93
C VAL A 16 14.20 48.56 6.01
N LEU A 17 13.66 49.63 6.61
CA LEU A 17 12.59 49.54 7.56
C LEU A 17 11.27 49.07 6.90
N ALA A 18 10.96 49.55 5.69
CA ALA A 18 9.79 49.10 4.95
C ALA A 18 9.92 47.61 4.52
N ILE A 19 11.11 47.17 4.11
CA ILE A 19 11.41 45.78 3.82
C ILE A 19 11.31 44.91 5.09
N SER A 20 11.79 45.41 6.25
CA SER A 20 11.68 44.76 7.55
C SER A 20 10.21 44.64 8.00
N ILE A 21 9.36 45.63 7.70
CA ILE A 21 7.92 45.58 8.02
C ILE A 21 7.17 44.63 7.06
N ILE A 22 7.57 44.57 5.79
CA ILE A 22 7.01 43.64 4.81
C ILE A 22 7.40 42.18 5.17
N ILE A 23 8.62 41.94 5.65
CA ILE A 23 9.08 40.63 6.13
C ILE A 23 8.39 40.27 7.46
N SER A 24 8.01 41.24 8.28
CA SER A 24 7.33 41.01 9.57
C SER A 24 5.82 40.74 9.41
N GLN A 25 5.24 40.91 8.22
CA GLN A 25 3.85 40.55 7.92
C GLN A 25 3.70 39.16 7.30
N SER A 26 4.78 38.45 6.98
CA SER A 26 4.71 37.00 6.72
C SER A 26 4.35 36.31 8.05
N ASN A 27 3.18 35.70 8.12
CA ASN A 27 2.72 34.91 9.27
C ASN A 27 3.88 33.98 9.68
N PRO A 28 4.39 34.08 10.94
CA PRO A 28 5.54 33.25 11.36
C PRO A 28 5.26 31.74 11.22
N LEU A 29 3.99 31.35 11.20
CA LEU A 29 3.52 30.00 10.91
C LEU A 29 3.80 29.54 9.47
N GLN A 30 3.80 30.45 8.49
CA GLN A 30 4.01 30.11 7.07
C GLN A 30 5.50 29.94 6.74
N ALA A 31 6.37 30.66 7.44
CA ALA A 31 7.83 30.53 7.28
C ALA A 31 8.38 29.23 7.89
N LEU A 32 7.65 28.61 8.85
CA LEU A 32 8.06 27.37 9.54
C LEU A 32 7.76 26.10 8.71
N VAL A 33 6.78 26.12 7.80
CA VAL A 33 6.40 24.93 7.02
C VAL A 33 7.34 24.72 5.83
N GLY A 34 7.91 25.79 5.27
CA GLY A 34 9.01 25.76 4.27
C GLY A 34 8.76 25.02 2.95
N LYS A 35 7.63 24.31 2.84
CA LYS A 35 7.24 23.54 1.65
C LYS A 35 5.85 23.98 1.19
N ASP A 36 5.68 24.17 -0.11
CA ASP A 36 4.36 24.45 -0.70
C ASP A 36 3.42 23.24 -0.66
N THR A 37 3.96 22.04 -0.58
CA THR A 37 3.21 20.78 -0.52
C THR A 37 3.76 19.91 0.59
N LEU A 38 2.89 19.38 1.46
CA LEU A 38 3.22 18.37 2.45
C LEU A 38 2.53 17.05 2.10
N THR A 39 3.28 15.95 2.27
CA THR A 39 2.78 14.59 2.03
C THR A 39 2.40 13.93 3.34
N MET A 40 1.13 13.58 3.46
CA MET A 40 0.56 12.75 4.50
C MET A 40 0.50 11.30 4.05
N ILE A 41 0.84 10.37 4.94
CA ILE A 41 0.59 8.93 4.71
C ILE A 41 -0.45 8.42 5.72
N THR A 42 -1.32 7.53 5.24
CA THR A 42 -2.40 6.94 6.02
C THR A 42 -2.64 5.47 5.65
N SER A 43 -3.48 4.76 6.41
CA SER A 43 -3.91 3.38 6.14
C SER A 43 -5.43 3.36 5.90
N PRO A 44 -5.90 3.57 4.64
CA PRO A 44 -7.31 3.87 4.36
C PRO A 44 -8.19 2.61 4.31
N ASP A 45 -8.15 1.84 5.38
CA ASP A 45 -8.97 0.65 5.66
C ASP A 45 -9.56 0.70 7.08
N TYR A 46 -9.64 1.92 7.66
CA TYR A 46 -10.03 2.17 9.04
C TYR A 46 -11.20 3.17 9.16
N PRO A 47 -12.37 2.88 8.55
CA PRO A 47 -13.51 3.77 8.66
C PRO A 47 -14.01 3.87 10.12
N PRO A 48 -14.41 5.07 10.59
CA PRO A 48 -14.60 6.31 9.83
C PRO A 48 -13.43 7.31 9.90
N TYR A 49 -12.24 6.88 10.35
CA TYR A 49 -11.04 7.74 10.44
C TYR A 49 -10.47 8.07 9.05
N GLU A 50 -10.14 7.04 8.27
CA GLU A 50 -9.63 7.14 6.92
C GLU A 50 -10.07 5.92 6.09
N TYR A 51 -10.69 6.17 4.95
CA TYR A 51 -11.16 5.15 4.04
C TYR A 51 -11.48 5.73 2.66
N TYR A 52 -11.64 4.87 1.67
CA TYR A 52 -11.95 5.31 0.31
C TYR A 52 -13.45 5.57 0.13
N ASP A 53 -13.81 6.70 -0.49
CA ASP A 53 -15.17 6.98 -0.98
C ASP A 53 -15.42 6.17 -2.28
N THR A 54 -15.76 4.91 -2.13
CA THR A 54 -15.90 3.97 -3.25
C THR A 54 -17.17 4.17 -4.07
N GLU A 55 -18.19 4.77 -3.48
CA GLU A 55 -19.47 5.10 -4.14
C GLU A 55 -19.48 6.46 -4.82
N GLY A 56 -18.50 7.33 -4.53
CA GLY A 56 -18.44 8.69 -5.01
C GLY A 56 -17.13 9.06 -5.71
N SER A 57 -16.34 9.89 -5.06
CA SER A 57 -15.13 10.48 -5.65
C SER A 57 -13.99 9.48 -5.93
N GLY A 58 -13.94 8.38 -5.20
CA GLY A 58 -12.82 7.45 -5.20
C GLY A 58 -11.60 7.96 -4.44
N ASN A 59 -11.73 9.08 -3.72
CA ASN A 59 -10.67 9.63 -2.88
C ASN A 59 -10.70 9.06 -1.47
N ILE A 60 -9.60 9.24 -0.73
CA ILE A 60 -9.58 8.95 0.70
C ILE A 60 -10.32 10.05 1.44
N ILE A 61 -11.27 9.67 2.29
CA ILE A 61 -12.11 10.55 3.13
C ILE A 61 -12.09 10.05 4.57
N GLY A 62 -12.61 10.84 5.50
CA GLY A 62 -12.75 10.45 6.88
C GLY A 62 -12.38 11.56 7.86
N PHE A 63 -12.46 11.23 9.14
CA PHE A 63 -12.20 12.16 10.23
C PHE A 63 -10.78 12.74 10.18
N ASP A 64 -9.78 11.89 10.01
CA ASP A 64 -8.36 12.28 9.93
C ASP A 64 -8.09 13.11 8.69
N ILE A 65 -8.75 12.79 7.57
CA ILE A 65 -8.61 13.55 6.32
C ILE A 65 -9.20 14.95 6.44
N ASP A 66 -10.36 15.09 7.07
CA ASP A 66 -10.97 16.40 7.30
C ASP A 66 -10.11 17.28 8.24
N ILE A 67 -9.52 16.69 9.28
CA ILE A 67 -8.57 17.40 10.15
C ILE A 67 -7.34 17.85 9.35
N ALA A 68 -6.74 16.94 8.56
CA ALA A 68 -5.57 17.25 7.74
C ALA A 68 -5.84 18.37 6.72
N ASN A 69 -6.99 18.34 6.05
CA ASN A 69 -7.43 19.38 5.14
C ASN A 69 -7.63 20.74 5.85
N TYR A 70 -8.22 20.73 7.06
CA TYR A 70 -8.37 21.93 7.86
C TYR A 70 -7.00 22.54 8.22
N ILE A 71 -6.06 21.69 8.68
CA ILE A 71 -4.68 22.12 9.01
C ILE A 71 -3.98 22.68 7.76
N ALA A 72 -4.10 21.99 6.62
CA ALA A 72 -3.50 22.43 5.36
C ALA A 72 -4.01 23.83 4.94
N LYS A 73 -5.32 24.08 5.08
CA LYS A 73 -5.92 25.39 4.82
C LYS A 73 -5.40 26.47 5.77
N GLN A 74 -5.26 26.17 7.07
CA GLN A 74 -4.79 27.13 8.06
C GLN A 74 -3.30 27.48 7.89
N LEU A 75 -2.48 26.48 7.57
CA LEU A 75 -1.04 26.62 7.39
C LEU A 75 -0.64 26.96 5.93
N LYS A 76 -1.64 26.99 5.01
CA LYS A 76 -1.49 27.37 3.59
C LYS A 76 -0.50 26.48 2.82
N PHE A 77 -0.57 25.17 3.00
CA PHE A 77 0.14 24.21 2.15
C PHE A 77 -0.85 23.35 1.37
N LYS A 78 -0.38 22.75 0.27
CA LYS A 78 -1.12 21.74 -0.50
C LYS A 78 -0.94 20.38 0.15
N LEU A 79 -2.04 19.72 0.49
CA LEU A 79 -2.00 18.36 1.04
C LEU A 79 -1.91 17.33 -0.09
N ASN A 80 -0.90 16.47 -0.02
CA ASN A 80 -0.78 15.25 -0.82
C ASN A 80 -0.98 14.05 0.09
N VAL A 81 -1.97 13.18 -0.19
CA VAL A 81 -2.26 12.00 0.62
C VAL A 81 -1.82 10.76 -0.13
N ILE A 82 -1.01 9.92 0.53
CA ILE A 82 -0.60 8.61 0.03
C ILE A 82 -0.96 7.52 1.04
N GLU A 83 -1.03 6.28 0.58
CA GLU A 83 -1.41 5.15 1.42
C GLU A 83 -0.28 4.14 1.66
N SER A 84 -0.40 3.40 2.76
CA SER A 84 0.36 2.19 3.06
C SER A 84 -0.43 1.33 4.06
N ASP A 85 -0.02 0.09 4.27
CA ASP A 85 -0.50 -0.68 5.43
C ASP A 85 -0.01 -0.02 6.73
N PHE A 86 -0.78 -0.17 7.82
CA PHE A 86 -0.55 0.52 9.08
C PHE A 86 0.87 0.32 9.65
N ASN A 87 1.41 -0.89 9.56
CA ASN A 87 2.76 -1.22 10.03
C ASN A 87 3.88 -0.56 9.21
N GLY A 88 3.59 -0.06 8.00
CA GLY A 88 4.52 0.68 7.13
C GLY A 88 4.59 2.20 7.40
N LEU A 89 3.68 2.76 8.20
CA LEU A 89 3.54 4.21 8.37
C LEU A 89 4.73 4.84 9.10
N ILE A 90 5.14 4.30 10.26
CA ILE A 90 6.29 4.79 11.03
C ILE A 90 7.61 4.62 10.25
N PRO A 91 7.89 3.47 9.61
CA PRO A 91 9.05 3.35 8.72
C PRO A 91 9.10 4.40 7.60
N ALA A 92 7.96 4.76 7.00
CA ALA A 92 7.90 5.80 5.98
C ALA A 92 8.31 7.19 6.49
N LEU A 93 7.93 7.53 7.76
CA LEU A 93 8.40 8.74 8.44
C LEU A 93 9.90 8.70 8.72
N ALA A 94 10.40 7.60 9.26
CA ALA A 94 11.80 7.46 9.64
C ALA A 94 12.75 7.60 8.43
N THR A 95 12.27 7.34 7.23
CA THR A 95 13.02 7.50 5.97
C THR A 95 12.78 8.85 5.28
N ASN A 96 12.12 9.81 5.94
CA ASN A 96 11.74 11.12 5.39
C ASN A 96 10.95 11.03 4.06
N ARG A 97 10.27 9.92 3.85
CA ARG A 97 9.46 9.67 2.66
C ARG A 97 8.19 10.51 2.64
N VAL A 98 7.72 10.83 3.83
CA VAL A 98 6.50 11.60 4.08
C VAL A 98 6.77 12.65 5.16
N ASP A 99 5.93 13.67 5.22
CA ASP A 99 6.08 14.75 6.18
C ASP A 99 5.37 14.45 7.51
N PHE A 100 4.23 13.71 7.46
CA PHE A 100 3.49 13.32 8.65
C PHE A 100 2.57 12.12 8.39
N VAL A 101 2.11 11.49 9.49
CA VAL A 101 1.16 10.36 9.50
C VAL A 101 -0.10 10.76 10.24
N MET A 102 -1.26 10.47 9.65
CA MET A 102 -2.55 10.43 10.35
C MET A 102 -3.24 9.11 10.00
N ALA A 103 -3.57 8.30 11.00
CA ALA A 103 -4.15 6.96 10.84
C ALA A 103 -4.71 6.45 12.19
N GLY A 104 -5.50 7.26 12.89
CA GLY A 104 -5.98 6.92 14.23
C GLY A 104 -4.86 6.54 15.21
N MET A 105 -3.63 6.97 14.95
CA MET A 105 -2.43 6.44 15.59
C MET A 105 -2.20 7.04 16.98
N SER A 106 -2.06 6.18 17.99
CA SER A 106 -1.75 6.60 19.36
C SER A 106 -0.24 6.75 19.59
N PRO A 107 0.22 7.79 20.33
CA PRO A 107 1.59 7.88 20.82
C PRO A 107 1.87 6.80 21.86
N THR A 108 2.91 6.00 21.64
CA THR A 108 3.40 5.02 22.62
C THR A 108 4.86 5.30 22.97
N PRO A 109 5.36 4.89 24.16
CA PRO A 109 6.76 5.07 24.52
C PRO A 109 7.74 4.50 23.49
N GLU A 110 7.38 3.38 22.84
CA GLU A 110 8.19 2.76 21.80
C GLU A 110 8.23 3.62 20.52
N ARG A 111 7.08 4.15 20.09
CA ARG A 111 6.98 5.04 18.92
C ARG A 111 7.69 6.36 19.15
N LEU A 112 7.55 6.92 20.36
CA LEU A 112 8.21 8.17 20.78
C LEU A 112 9.75 8.11 20.74
N LYS A 113 10.36 6.92 20.70
CA LYS A 113 11.81 6.79 20.49
C LYS A 113 12.22 7.20 19.07
N ASN A 114 11.36 6.96 18.10
CA ASN A 114 11.68 7.10 16.67
C ASN A 114 10.99 8.29 16.01
N VAL A 115 9.86 8.74 16.53
CA VAL A 115 9.01 9.81 15.96
C VAL A 115 8.51 10.74 17.05
N ASP A 116 8.10 11.94 16.66
CA ASP A 116 7.40 12.87 17.53
C ASP A 116 5.91 12.89 17.22
N PHE A 117 5.10 13.30 18.19
CA PHE A 117 3.65 13.36 18.03
C PHE A 117 3.11 14.75 18.33
N SER A 118 1.99 15.09 17.71
CA SER A 118 1.15 16.21 18.09
C SER A 118 0.49 16.00 19.45
N ILE A 119 -0.25 17.00 19.93
CA ILE A 119 -1.27 16.79 20.97
C ILE A 119 -2.31 15.78 20.47
N ILE A 120 -2.88 15.02 21.40
CA ILE A 120 -3.99 14.10 21.12
C ILE A 120 -5.20 14.90 20.63
N TYR A 121 -5.73 14.56 19.44
CA TYR A 121 -6.90 15.23 18.87
C TYR A 121 -8.20 14.47 19.09
N TYR A 122 -8.15 13.15 19.37
CA TYR A 122 -9.30 12.32 19.68
C TYR A 122 -8.94 11.20 20.65
N THR A 123 -9.88 10.78 21.51
CA THR A 123 -9.67 9.68 22.47
C THR A 123 -10.70 8.59 22.23
N ALA A 124 -10.24 7.36 22.15
CA ALA A 124 -11.03 6.17 21.90
C ALA A 124 -10.72 5.07 22.92
N GLN A 125 -11.54 4.02 22.94
CA GLN A 125 -11.38 2.86 23.81
C GLN A 125 -11.18 1.59 22.98
N ASP A 126 -10.40 0.64 23.52
CA ASP A 126 -10.31 -0.69 22.96
C ASP A 126 -11.58 -1.49 23.25
N THR A 127 -11.95 -2.35 22.32
CA THR A 127 -13.13 -3.21 22.41
C THR A 127 -12.79 -4.65 22.03
N ILE A 128 -13.42 -5.61 22.69
CA ILE A 128 -13.49 -6.99 22.24
C ILE A 128 -14.65 -7.08 21.24
N VAL A 129 -14.35 -7.44 20.00
CA VAL A 129 -15.34 -7.85 19.00
C VAL A 129 -15.37 -9.37 18.96
N ALA A 130 -16.54 -9.97 19.10
CA ALA A 130 -16.72 -11.41 19.18
C ALA A 130 -18.05 -11.84 18.54
N PRO A 131 -18.25 -13.14 18.24
CA PRO A 131 -19.54 -13.63 17.80
C PRO A 131 -20.60 -13.38 18.86
N LYS A 132 -21.78 -12.97 18.45
CA LYS A 132 -22.90 -12.66 19.33
C LYS A 132 -23.25 -13.89 20.18
N GLY A 133 -23.38 -13.68 21.49
CA GLY A 133 -23.67 -14.74 22.45
C GLY A 133 -22.44 -15.57 22.85
N SER A 134 -21.24 -15.19 22.43
CA SER A 134 -19.98 -15.86 22.85
C SER A 134 -19.62 -15.62 24.31
N ASN A 135 -20.23 -14.62 24.96
CA ASN A 135 -19.93 -14.16 26.31
C ASN A 135 -18.48 -13.67 26.52
N LEU A 136 -17.79 -13.23 25.46
CA LEU A 136 -16.45 -12.67 25.52
C LEU A 136 -16.53 -11.15 25.78
N LEU A 137 -16.93 -10.78 26.99
CA LEU A 137 -17.23 -9.39 27.35
C LEU A 137 -16.07 -8.70 28.09
N LYS A 138 -15.13 -9.46 28.66
CA LYS A 138 -14.03 -8.97 29.49
C LYS A 138 -12.72 -9.66 29.14
N ALA A 139 -11.61 -9.00 29.39
CA ALA A 139 -10.27 -9.52 29.08
C ALA A 139 -10.00 -10.91 29.72
N GLN A 140 -10.52 -11.18 30.92
CA GLN A 140 -10.33 -12.46 31.61
C GLN A 140 -10.97 -13.64 30.86
N GLN A 141 -12.03 -13.37 30.08
CA GLN A 141 -12.73 -14.41 29.31
C GLN A 141 -11.99 -14.80 28.01
N LEU A 142 -10.92 -14.09 27.68
CA LEU A 142 -10.04 -14.43 26.55
C LEU A 142 -9.06 -15.58 26.90
N SER A 143 -9.09 -16.14 28.10
CA SER A 143 -8.25 -17.28 28.49
C SER A 143 -8.45 -18.47 27.53
N GLY A 144 -7.35 -19.02 27.00
CA GLY A 144 -7.36 -20.11 26.06
C GLY A 144 -7.90 -19.77 24.64
N LYS A 145 -8.14 -18.49 24.34
CA LYS A 145 -8.74 -18.02 23.09
C LYS A 145 -7.70 -17.54 22.08
N ILE A 146 -8.05 -17.66 20.79
CA ILE A 146 -7.28 -17.07 19.69
C ILE A 146 -7.84 -15.67 19.43
N VAL A 147 -7.02 -14.64 19.64
CA VAL A 147 -7.44 -13.25 19.55
C VAL A 147 -6.69 -12.51 18.44
N GLY A 148 -7.44 -11.97 17.47
CA GLY A 148 -6.92 -11.21 16.35
C GLY A 148 -6.65 -9.75 16.72
N VAL A 149 -5.55 -9.20 16.20
CA VAL A 149 -5.19 -7.77 16.33
C VAL A 149 -4.47 -7.29 15.08
N GLN A 150 -4.56 -5.99 14.81
CA GLN A 150 -3.76 -5.39 13.73
C GLN A 150 -2.30 -5.29 14.16
N LEU A 151 -1.40 -5.77 13.28
CA LEU A 151 0.06 -5.76 13.46
C LEU A 151 0.58 -4.32 13.65
N GLY A 152 1.38 -4.10 14.68
CA GLY A 152 1.97 -2.80 14.99
C GLY A 152 1.01 -1.82 15.66
N SER A 153 -0.26 -2.20 15.94
CA SER A 153 -1.25 -1.35 16.60
C SER A 153 -1.03 -1.26 18.12
N ILE A 154 -1.68 -0.27 18.76
CA ILE A 154 -1.72 -0.19 20.22
C ILE A 154 -2.54 -1.36 20.81
N GLN A 155 -3.54 -1.84 20.10
CA GLN A 155 -4.36 -2.99 20.47
C GLN A 155 -3.51 -4.26 20.58
N GLU A 156 -2.54 -4.45 19.69
CA GLU A 156 -1.57 -5.55 19.78
C GLU A 156 -0.73 -5.44 21.07
N LYS A 157 -0.21 -4.24 21.37
CA LYS A 157 0.55 -3.98 22.59
C LYS A 157 -0.29 -4.29 23.82
N ASN A 158 -1.51 -3.76 23.88
CA ASN A 158 -2.41 -3.94 25.00
C ASN A 158 -2.80 -5.42 25.18
N LEU A 159 -3.04 -6.14 24.08
CA LEU A 159 -3.33 -7.59 24.14
C LEU A 159 -2.12 -8.38 24.66
N LYS A 160 -0.89 -8.02 24.30
CA LYS A 160 0.33 -8.63 24.86
C LYS A 160 0.42 -8.43 26.36
N GLU A 161 0.04 -7.26 26.87
CA GLU A 161 0.00 -7.00 28.31
C GLU A 161 -1.14 -7.77 29.01
N ILE A 162 -2.29 -7.91 28.38
CA ILE A 162 -3.40 -8.77 28.86
C ILE A 162 -2.94 -10.23 28.92
N ALA A 163 -2.26 -10.72 27.88
CA ALA A 163 -1.79 -12.12 27.79
C ALA A 163 -0.74 -12.48 28.88
N LYS A 164 -0.05 -11.51 29.45
CA LYS A 164 0.82 -11.74 30.62
C LYS A 164 0.02 -12.06 31.90
N LYS A 165 -1.23 -11.58 31.99
CA LYS A 165 -2.11 -11.69 33.15
C LYS A 165 -3.19 -12.77 32.97
N VAL A 166 -3.54 -13.07 31.73
CA VAL A 166 -4.58 -14.05 31.34
C VAL A 166 -3.92 -15.17 30.55
N THR A 167 -3.88 -16.37 31.13
CA THR A 167 -3.14 -17.50 30.54
C THR A 167 -3.81 -18.06 29.29
N GLY A 168 -3.00 -18.55 28.36
CA GLY A 168 -3.46 -19.30 27.20
C GLY A 168 -3.99 -18.47 26.03
N ILE A 169 -3.92 -17.13 26.07
CA ILE A 169 -4.27 -16.30 24.92
C ILE A 169 -3.28 -16.55 23.79
N GLN A 170 -3.79 -16.91 22.62
CA GLN A 170 -3.02 -17.00 21.37
C GLN A 170 -3.26 -15.72 20.55
N ILE A 171 -2.21 -14.94 20.33
CA ILE A 171 -2.30 -13.67 19.57
C ILE A 171 -2.10 -13.95 18.10
N LYS A 172 -3.12 -13.62 17.27
CA LYS A 172 -3.02 -13.66 15.81
C LYS A 172 -2.88 -12.25 15.25
N GLN A 173 -1.69 -11.95 14.73
CA GLN A 173 -1.39 -10.68 14.09
C GLN A 173 -1.90 -10.68 12.66
N LEU A 174 -2.58 -9.61 12.24
CA LEU A 174 -3.16 -9.42 10.91
C LEU A 174 -2.77 -8.04 10.39
N ASN A 175 -2.60 -7.89 9.10
CA ASN A 175 -2.14 -6.61 8.54
C ASN A 175 -3.23 -5.54 8.62
N ARG A 176 -4.50 -5.92 8.51
CA ARG A 176 -5.64 -5.01 8.43
C ARG A 176 -6.78 -5.43 9.36
N VAL A 177 -7.51 -4.44 9.89
CA VAL A 177 -8.68 -4.70 10.75
C VAL A 177 -9.78 -5.49 10.03
N PRO A 178 -10.13 -5.23 8.76
CA PRO A 178 -11.10 -6.04 8.05
C PRO A 178 -10.73 -7.53 7.94
N GLU A 179 -9.44 -7.85 7.89
CA GLU A 179 -8.97 -9.26 7.91
C GLU A 179 -9.31 -9.93 9.25
N ALA A 180 -9.13 -9.20 10.37
CA ALA A 180 -9.49 -9.72 11.70
C ALA A 180 -10.97 -10.05 11.78
N ILE A 181 -11.84 -9.23 11.20
CA ILE A 181 -13.28 -9.51 11.13
C ILE A 181 -13.58 -10.75 10.28
N GLN A 182 -12.87 -10.94 9.16
CA GLN A 182 -13.05 -12.16 8.35
C GLN A 182 -12.57 -13.43 9.04
N GLU A 183 -11.44 -13.36 9.74
CA GLU A 183 -10.94 -14.45 10.57
C GLU A 183 -11.94 -14.84 11.67
N LEU A 184 -12.56 -13.82 12.28
CA LEU A 184 -13.61 -14.01 13.29
C LEU A 184 -14.86 -14.68 12.70
N LYS A 185 -15.37 -14.19 11.57
CA LYS A 185 -16.53 -14.78 10.86
C LYS A 185 -16.25 -16.19 10.37
N SER A 186 -15.03 -16.50 9.99
CA SER A 186 -14.59 -17.84 9.59
C SER A 186 -14.30 -18.75 10.78
N LYS A 187 -14.48 -18.29 12.02
CA LYS A 187 -14.20 -19.04 13.27
C LYS A 187 -12.73 -19.49 13.38
N ARG A 188 -11.80 -18.79 12.73
CA ARG A 188 -10.35 -19.01 12.83
C ARG A 188 -9.71 -18.23 13.97
N ILE A 189 -10.46 -17.26 14.54
CA ILE A 189 -10.18 -16.59 15.80
C ILE A 189 -11.48 -16.55 16.61
N ASP A 190 -11.36 -16.45 17.94
CA ASP A 190 -12.50 -16.38 18.85
C ASP A 190 -12.94 -14.93 19.10
N ALA A 191 -12.02 -13.98 19.05
CA ALA A 191 -12.26 -12.57 19.26
C ALA A 191 -11.26 -11.71 18.48
N ALA A 192 -11.58 -10.42 18.32
CA ALA A 192 -10.64 -9.41 17.84
C ALA A 192 -10.63 -8.21 18.81
N ILE A 193 -9.47 -7.55 18.97
CA ILE A 193 -9.41 -6.27 19.69
C ILE A 193 -9.25 -5.14 18.69
N ILE A 194 -10.23 -4.23 18.71
CA ILE A 194 -10.38 -3.13 17.76
C ILE A 194 -10.85 -1.89 18.54
N GLU A 195 -10.57 -0.71 18.05
CA GLU A 195 -11.06 0.55 18.60
C GLU A 195 -12.59 0.66 18.46
N ASN A 196 -13.25 1.26 19.45
CA ASN A 196 -14.70 1.22 19.63
C ASN A 196 -15.51 1.82 18.47
N ASN A 197 -15.08 2.94 17.88
CA ASN A 197 -15.82 3.55 16.78
C ASN A 197 -15.76 2.69 15.52
N VAL A 198 -14.60 2.07 15.26
CA VAL A 198 -14.41 1.13 14.14
C VAL A 198 -15.19 -0.16 14.39
N ALA A 199 -15.12 -0.70 15.62
CA ALA A 199 -15.88 -1.87 16.04
C ALA A 199 -17.40 -1.68 15.86
N SER A 200 -17.91 -0.48 16.18
CA SER A 200 -19.31 -0.13 15.99
C SER A 200 -19.74 -0.21 14.52
N GLY A 201 -18.90 0.26 13.59
CA GLY A 201 -19.15 0.13 12.16
C GLY A 201 -19.25 -1.34 11.71
N PHE A 202 -18.31 -2.18 12.17
CA PHE A 202 -18.33 -3.62 11.86
C PHE A 202 -19.52 -4.35 12.46
N ALA A 203 -19.83 -4.11 13.73
CA ALA A 203 -20.99 -4.75 14.39
C ALA A 203 -22.32 -4.29 13.76
N GLY A 204 -22.44 -3.02 13.38
CA GLY A 204 -23.61 -2.51 12.70
C GLY A 204 -23.87 -3.19 11.35
N SER A 205 -22.82 -3.53 10.61
CA SER A 205 -22.92 -4.21 9.31
C SER A 205 -22.93 -5.75 9.40
N ASN A 206 -22.63 -6.31 10.58
CA ASN A 206 -22.57 -7.75 10.84
C ASN A 206 -23.36 -8.05 12.12
N PRO A 207 -24.68 -8.32 12.03
CA PRO A 207 -25.56 -8.55 13.19
C PRO A 207 -25.22 -9.79 14.02
N ASP A 208 -24.37 -10.65 13.50
CA ASP A 208 -23.79 -11.83 14.14
C ASP A 208 -22.59 -11.53 15.05
N LEU A 209 -22.15 -10.25 15.09
CA LEU A 209 -21.07 -9.78 15.96
C LEU A 209 -21.61 -8.90 17.08
N GLU A 210 -20.92 -8.93 18.21
CA GLU A 210 -21.08 -8.02 19.33
C GLU A 210 -19.74 -7.40 19.72
N PHE A 211 -19.76 -6.23 20.35
CA PHE A 211 -18.56 -5.59 20.83
C PHE A 211 -18.75 -5.02 22.24
N ASN A 212 -17.71 -5.16 23.05
CA ASN A 212 -17.71 -4.75 24.45
C ASN A 212 -16.43 -3.97 24.77
N ALA A 213 -16.59 -2.77 25.30
CA ALA A 213 -15.44 -1.94 25.67
C ALA A 213 -14.58 -2.60 26.74
N ILE A 214 -13.29 -2.57 26.57
CA ILE A 214 -12.30 -3.00 27.58
C ILE A 214 -11.85 -1.73 28.31
N PRO A 215 -11.87 -1.72 29.66
CA PRO A 215 -11.23 -0.63 30.39
C PRO A 215 -9.73 -0.56 30.02
N SER A 216 -9.33 0.47 29.28
CA SER A 216 -7.92 0.68 28.94
C SER A 216 -7.16 1.21 30.15
N GLN A 217 -5.95 0.72 30.38
CA GLN A 217 -5.06 1.22 31.44
C GLN A 217 -4.33 2.50 31.04
N GLU A 218 -4.30 2.84 29.76
CA GLU A 218 -3.72 4.07 29.23
C GLU A 218 -4.75 4.77 28.33
N ASN A 219 -4.82 6.09 28.37
CA ASN A 219 -5.65 6.88 27.46
C ASN A 219 -5.16 6.66 26.03
N SER A 220 -5.80 5.77 25.32
CA SER A 220 -5.58 5.57 23.89
C SER A 220 -6.14 6.80 23.17
N GLY A 221 -5.27 7.62 22.60
CA GLY A 221 -5.70 8.82 21.88
C GLY A 221 -4.97 8.95 20.57
N SER A 222 -5.68 9.36 19.54
CA SER A 222 -5.14 9.58 18.21
C SER A 222 -4.35 10.89 18.15
N ALA A 223 -3.15 10.85 17.59
CA ALA A 223 -2.26 12.00 17.41
C ALA A 223 -1.55 11.91 16.05
N ILE A 224 -1.12 13.06 15.54
CA ILE A 224 -0.36 13.13 14.28
C ILE A 224 1.09 12.78 14.56
N ALA A 225 1.67 11.83 13.82
CA ALA A 225 3.07 11.48 13.94
C ALA A 225 3.95 12.23 12.93
N PHE A 226 5.14 12.62 13.35
CA PHE A 226 6.14 13.34 12.58
C PHE A 226 7.52 12.69 12.71
N ALA A 227 8.40 12.94 11.76
CA ALA A 227 9.80 12.59 11.93
C ALA A 227 10.37 13.23 13.22
N LYS A 228 11.37 12.58 13.80
CA LYS A 228 11.99 13.05 15.04
C LYS A 228 12.55 14.48 14.88
N ASN A 229 12.24 15.34 15.83
CA ASN A 229 12.61 16.77 15.84
C ASN A 229 12.02 17.57 14.66
N SER A 230 10.87 17.15 14.12
CA SER A 230 10.22 17.85 13.02
C SER A 230 9.76 19.25 13.44
N PRO A 231 10.06 20.29 12.64
CA PRO A 231 9.58 21.65 12.90
C PRO A 231 8.05 21.78 12.71
N LEU A 232 7.40 20.79 12.14
CA LEU A 232 5.96 20.79 11.88
C LEU A 232 5.12 20.58 13.15
N VAL A 233 5.68 19.98 14.21
CA VAL A 233 4.94 19.65 15.43
C VAL A 233 4.30 20.89 16.04
N ALA A 234 5.06 21.97 16.22
CA ALA A 234 4.57 23.17 16.87
C ALA A 234 3.44 23.88 16.10
N PRO A 235 3.56 24.17 14.79
CA PRO A 235 2.47 24.80 14.04
C PRO A 235 1.23 23.92 13.92
N PHE A 236 1.36 22.60 13.80
CA PHE A 236 0.23 21.68 13.79
C PHE A 236 -0.49 21.67 15.14
N ASN A 237 0.25 21.65 16.27
CA ASN A 237 -0.31 21.73 17.61
C ASN A 237 -1.10 23.01 17.83
N GLN A 238 -0.61 24.15 17.33
CA GLN A 238 -1.33 25.43 17.43
C GLN A 238 -2.68 25.38 16.70
N VAL A 239 -2.73 24.76 15.51
CA VAL A 239 -3.98 24.60 14.76
C VAL A 239 -4.91 23.62 15.45
N LEU A 240 -4.42 22.48 15.93
CA LEU A 240 -5.20 21.50 16.67
C LEU A 240 -5.79 22.10 17.97
N GLN A 241 -4.99 22.91 18.68
CA GLN A 241 -5.50 23.58 19.88
C GLN A 241 -6.64 24.56 19.54
N LYS A 242 -6.50 25.36 18.46
CA LYS A 242 -7.58 26.22 17.98
C LYS A 242 -8.84 25.42 17.61
N MET A 243 -8.67 24.25 16.96
CA MET A 243 -9.80 23.37 16.61
C MET A 243 -10.50 22.81 17.85
N LYS A 244 -9.75 22.58 18.95
CA LYS A 244 -10.35 22.20 20.23
C LYS A 244 -11.13 23.35 20.84
N ASP A 245 -10.50 24.52 20.92
CA ASP A 245 -11.05 25.69 21.61
C ASP A 245 -12.31 26.25 20.93
N ASN A 246 -12.36 26.21 19.60
CA ASN A 246 -13.52 26.69 18.81
C ASN A 246 -14.56 25.62 18.50
N GLY A 247 -14.38 24.39 18.99
CA GLY A 247 -15.34 23.30 18.81
C GLY A 247 -15.26 22.54 17.49
N THR A 248 -14.42 22.94 16.53
CA THR A 248 -14.30 22.30 15.20
C THR A 248 -14.00 20.80 15.31
N LEU A 249 -13.11 20.37 16.23
CA LEU A 249 -12.85 18.93 16.42
C LEU A 249 -14.09 18.18 16.89
N LYS A 250 -14.91 18.79 17.75
CA LYS A 250 -16.16 18.20 18.22
C LYS A 250 -17.20 18.08 17.09
N GLU A 251 -17.29 19.09 16.23
CA GLU A 251 -18.17 19.06 15.05
C GLU A 251 -17.76 17.96 14.08
N LEU A 252 -16.44 17.84 13.77
CA LEU A 252 -15.93 16.78 12.90
C LEU A 252 -16.13 15.39 13.53
N ALA A 253 -15.90 15.24 14.84
CA ALA A 253 -16.16 13.98 15.54
C ALA A 253 -17.66 13.64 15.47
N THR A 254 -18.55 14.60 15.67
CA THR A 254 -20.00 14.38 15.52
C THR A 254 -20.35 13.97 14.09
N LYS A 255 -19.78 14.64 13.08
CA LYS A 255 -19.99 14.31 11.66
C LYS A 255 -19.65 12.86 11.35
N TRP A 256 -18.51 12.36 11.84
CA TRP A 256 -17.99 11.06 11.44
C TRP A 256 -18.38 9.91 12.36
N PHE A 257 -18.49 10.15 13.67
CA PHE A 257 -18.74 9.08 14.66
C PHE A 257 -20.20 9.03 15.15
N SER A 258 -20.99 10.13 15.03
CA SER A 258 -22.40 10.12 15.43
C SER A 258 -23.35 9.71 14.30
N GLN A 259 -22.88 9.64 13.07
CA GLN A 259 -23.64 8.99 12.03
C GLN A 259 -23.72 7.50 12.43
N LYS A 260 -24.86 7.12 13.02
CA LYS A 260 -25.34 5.73 12.85
C LYS A 260 -25.24 5.51 11.35
N THR A 261 -24.19 4.80 10.93
CA THR A 261 -24.10 4.31 9.56
C THR A 261 -25.50 3.89 9.20
N ASN A 262 -26.03 4.33 8.05
CA ASN A 262 -27.37 4.00 7.58
C ASN A 262 -27.47 2.51 7.27
N VAL A 263 -27.20 1.70 8.28
CA VAL A 263 -27.31 0.24 8.32
C VAL A 263 -28.76 -0.18 8.52
N ALA A 264 -29.66 0.83 8.75
CA ALA A 264 -31.09 0.58 8.98
C ALA A 264 -31.83 -0.04 7.79
N ASN A 265 -31.21 -0.22 6.63
CA ASN A 265 -31.81 -0.90 5.48
C ASN A 265 -31.21 -2.27 5.16
N LEU A 266 -30.28 -2.78 5.97
CA LEU A 266 -29.91 -4.19 5.89
C LEU A 266 -30.88 -4.96 6.81
N SER A 267 -32.01 -5.34 6.24
CA SER A 267 -32.99 -6.26 6.86
C SER A 267 -32.25 -7.37 7.60
N SER A 268 -32.72 -7.67 8.81
CA SER A 268 -32.37 -8.83 9.60
C SER A 268 -32.59 -10.11 8.79
N THR A 269 -31.63 -10.42 7.92
CA THR A 269 -31.62 -11.67 7.20
C THR A 269 -31.03 -12.70 8.16
N GLU A 270 -31.85 -13.65 8.58
CA GLU A 270 -31.41 -14.84 9.32
C GLU A 270 -30.12 -15.36 8.69
N VAL A 271 -29.14 -15.66 9.53
CA VAL A 271 -27.89 -16.31 9.12
C VAL A 271 -28.24 -17.70 8.58
N LYS A 272 -28.61 -17.78 7.32
CA LYS A 272 -28.74 -19.06 6.62
C LYS A 272 -27.32 -19.58 6.43
N THR A 273 -27.03 -20.69 7.08
CA THR A 273 -25.84 -21.50 6.81
C THR A 273 -25.90 -21.95 5.34
N GLY A 274 -25.12 -21.28 4.48
CA GLY A 274 -25.06 -21.55 3.02
C GLY A 274 -24.32 -20.43 2.33
N LEU A 275 -23.82 -20.68 1.13
CA LEU A 275 -23.15 -19.68 0.28
C LEU A 275 -24.21 -18.67 -0.21
N ASN A 276 -24.46 -17.65 0.58
CA ASN A 276 -25.43 -16.60 0.26
C ASN A 276 -24.66 -15.40 -0.31
N LEU A 277 -24.41 -15.43 -1.63
CA LEU A 277 -23.73 -14.36 -2.35
C LEU A 277 -24.71 -13.25 -2.65
N ASP A 278 -24.43 -12.05 -2.19
CA ASP A 278 -25.20 -10.85 -2.50
C ASP A 278 -24.32 -9.79 -3.17
N PHE A 279 -24.16 -9.91 -4.49
CA PHE A 279 -23.46 -8.91 -5.30
C PHE A 279 -24.20 -7.56 -5.37
N GLY A 280 -25.47 -7.50 -4.98
CA GLY A 280 -26.21 -6.24 -4.86
C GLY A 280 -25.53 -5.28 -3.89
N ARG A 281 -24.89 -5.80 -2.83
CA ARG A 281 -24.16 -5.00 -1.83
C ARG A 281 -22.96 -4.24 -2.37
N ILE A 282 -22.33 -4.73 -3.44
CA ILE A 282 -21.15 -4.11 -4.06
C ILE A 282 -21.45 -3.48 -5.43
N SER A 283 -22.71 -3.54 -5.88
CA SER A 283 -23.08 -3.12 -7.24
C SER A 283 -22.66 -1.68 -7.57
N ARG A 284 -22.76 -0.77 -6.60
CA ARG A 284 -22.34 0.63 -6.74
C ARG A 284 -20.83 0.82 -6.75
N ASP A 285 -20.09 -0.12 -6.17
CA ASP A 285 -18.62 -0.07 -6.03
C ASP A 285 -17.91 -0.82 -7.17
N ILE A 286 -18.65 -1.58 -8.02
CA ILE A 286 -18.09 -2.28 -9.18
C ILE A 286 -17.24 -1.34 -10.06
N PRO A 287 -17.69 -0.10 -10.40
CA PRO A 287 -16.86 0.81 -11.17
C PRO A 287 -15.52 1.14 -10.50
N PHE A 288 -15.45 1.20 -9.17
CA PHE A 288 -14.20 1.43 -8.43
C PHE A 288 -13.24 0.25 -8.59
N ILE A 289 -13.72 -1.00 -8.49
CA ILE A 289 -12.88 -2.20 -8.71
C ILE A 289 -12.37 -2.24 -10.15
N LEU A 290 -13.23 -1.92 -11.13
CA LEU A 290 -12.86 -1.91 -12.54
C LEU A 290 -11.79 -0.85 -12.89
N ARG A 291 -11.70 0.26 -12.13
CA ARG A 291 -10.63 1.25 -12.28
C ARG A 291 -9.24 0.69 -12.00
N GLY A 292 -9.14 -0.42 -11.28
CA GLY A 292 -7.87 -1.13 -11.08
C GLY A 292 -7.32 -1.80 -12.36
N ILE A 293 -8.18 -2.15 -13.33
CA ILE A 293 -7.78 -2.86 -14.55
C ILE A 293 -6.71 -2.11 -15.37
N PRO A 294 -6.89 -0.83 -15.74
CA PRO A 294 -5.89 -0.09 -16.50
C PRO A 294 -4.53 -0.07 -15.81
N LEU A 295 -4.51 0.10 -14.48
CA LEU A 295 -3.26 0.16 -13.72
C LEU A 295 -2.57 -1.21 -13.68
N THR A 296 -3.31 -2.29 -13.44
CA THR A 296 -2.82 -3.67 -13.49
C THR A 296 -2.19 -3.99 -14.85
N LEU A 297 -2.90 -3.66 -15.95
CA LEU A 297 -2.42 -3.91 -17.31
C LEU A 297 -1.19 -3.06 -17.65
N LEU A 298 -1.22 -1.75 -17.36
CA LEU A 298 -0.10 -0.85 -17.62
C LEU A 298 1.15 -1.30 -16.85
N PHE A 299 0.99 -1.61 -15.57
CA PHE A 299 2.05 -2.14 -14.72
C PHE A 299 2.67 -3.42 -15.31
N THR A 300 1.82 -4.38 -15.69
CA THR A 300 2.26 -5.66 -16.28
C THR A 300 3.00 -5.44 -17.58
N ILE A 301 2.44 -4.64 -18.51
CA ILE A 301 3.05 -4.36 -19.82
C ILE A 301 4.44 -3.71 -19.65
N ILE A 302 4.55 -2.70 -18.81
CA ILE A 302 5.84 -2.02 -18.59
C ILE A 302 6.86 -2.99 -17.99
N SER A 303 6.47 -3.76 -16.97
CA SER A 303 7.37 -4.72 -16.30
C SER A 303 7.82 -5.82 -17.23
N VAL A 304 6.93 -6.36 -18.07
CA VAL A 304 7.25 -7.36 -19.10
C VAL A 304 8.20 -6.80 -20.15
N PHE A 305 7.92 -5.62 -20.68
CA PHE A 305 8.74 -5.00 -21.71
C PHE A 305 10.17 -4.72 -21.22
N LEU A 306 10.29 -4.08 -20.04
CA LEU A 306 11.60 -3.81 -19.45
C LEU A 306 12.30 -5.10 -19.00
N GLY A 307 11.53 -6.07 -18.48
CA GLY A 307 12.04 -7.39 -18.10
C GLY A 307 12.57 -8.18 -19.30
N LEU A 308 11.91 -8.08 -20.45
CA LEU A 308 12.38 -8.70 -21.70
C LEU A 308 13.71 -8.10 -22.16
N ILE A 309 13.83 -6.78 -22.13
CA ILE A 309 15.08 -6.08 -22.48
C ILE A 309 16.21 -6.55 -21.53
N TRP A 310 15.97 -6.50 -20.23
CA TRP A 310 16.94 -6.88 -19.23
C TRP A 310 17.29 -8.37 -19.30
N GLY A 311 16.29 -9.24 -19.48
CA GLY A 311 16.48 -10.69 -19.64
C GLY A 311 17.27 -11.04 -20.90
N THR A 312 17.09 -10.30 -21.98
CA THR A 312 17.88 -10.44 -23.21
C THR A 312 19.35 -10.11 -22.93
N VAL A 313 19.63 -8.98 -22.26
CA VAL A 313 20.99 -8.61 -21.86
C VAL A 313 21.64 -9.70 -21.00
N LEU A 314 20.95 -10.17 -19.96
CA LEU A 314 21.42 -11.23 -19.09
C LEU A 314 21.66 -12.55 -19.87
N SER A 315 20.79 -12.90 -20.80
CA SER A 315 20.95 -14.09 -21.64
C SER A 315 22.20 -13.99 -22.53
N LEU A 316 22.45 -12.84 -23.14
CA LEU A 316 23.65 -12.59 -23.93
C LEU A 316 24.92 -12.68 -23.09
N LEU A 317 24.90 -12.15 -21.87
CA LEU A 317 26.04 -12.27 -20.93
C LEU A 317 26.32 -13.74 -20.57
N LYS A 318 25.26 -14.55 -20.39
CA LYS A 318 25.39 -15.98 -20.06
C LYS A 318 25.90 -16.83 -21.21
N ILE A 319 25.63 -16.45 -22.45
CA ILE A 319 26.07 -17.17 -23.66
C ILE A 319 27.46 -16.70 -24.12
N SER A 320 27.92 -15.54 -23.58
CA SER A 320 29.24 -14.98 -23.95
C SER A 320 30.40 -15.91 -23.56
N ASP A 321 31.51 -15.87 -24.30
CA ASP A 321 32.73 -16.61 -23.99
C ASP A 321 33.52 -16.04 -22.78
N ILE A 322 33.03 -14.91 -22.19
CA ILE A 322 33.72 -14.17 -21.12
C ILE A 322 33.23 -14.67 -19.74
N LYS A 323 34.03 -15.56 -19.13
CA LYS A 323 33.71 -16.20 -17.84
C LYS A 323 33.27 -15.26 -16.71
N PRO A 324 33.90 -14.09 -16.46
CA PRO A 324 33.43 -13.16 -15.44
C PRO A 324 31.99 -12.63 -15.69
N LEU A 325 31.63 -12.35 -16.94
CA LEU A 325 30.28 -11.89 -17.30
C LEU A 325 29.24 -13.00 -17.13
N GLN A 326 29.57 -14.23 -17.53
CA GLN A 326 28.75 -15.42 -17.26
C GLN A 326 28.50 -15.60 -15.76
N SER A 327 29.54 -15.52 -14.95
CA SER A 327 29.45 -15.69 -13.49
C SER A 327 28.57 -14.63 -12.86
N LEU A 328 28.72 -13.36 -13.27
CA LEU A 328 27.91 -12.25 -12.79
C LEU A 328 26.43 -12.46 -13.15
N ALA A 329 26.11 -12.80 -14.39
CA ALA A 329 24.75 -13.03 -14.84
C ALA A 329 24.12 -14.26 -14.15
N ASN A 330 24.89 -15.32 -13.90
CA ASN A 330 24.43 -16.49 -13.16
C ASN A 330 24.18 -16.18 -11.68
N ALA A 331 25.08 -15.43 -11.04
CA ALA A 331 24.88 -14.98 -9.65
C ALA A 331 23.63 -14.11 -9.52
N TYR A 332 23.44 -13.14 -10.42
CA TYR A 332 22.25 -12.31 -10.46
C TYR A 332 20.97 -13.16 -10.54
N THR A 333 20.87 -14.04 -11.54
CA THR A 333 19.67 -14.86 -11.74
C THR A 333 19.45 -15.84 -10.60
N SER A 334 20.51 -16.36 -9.97
CA SER A 334 20.43 -17.21 -8.78
C SER A 334 19.76 -16.47 -7.62
N VAL A 335 20.15 -15.22 -7.36
CA VAL A 335 19.57 -14.38 -6.28
C VAL A 335 18.10 -14.09 -6.56
N PHE A 336 17.79 -13.53 -7.74
CA PHE A 336 16.42 -13.09 -8.04
C PHE A 336 15.42 -14.23 -8.20
N ARG A 337 15.86 -15.42 -8.66
CA ARG A 337 15.01 -16.62 -8.72
C ARG A 337 14.99 -17.42 -7.42
N GLY A 338 15.99 -17.25 -6.57
CA GLY A 338 16.12 -17.94 -5.29
C GLY A 338 15.48 -17.21 -4.11
N THR A 339 14.96 -15.99 -4.30
CA THR A 339 14.33 -15.20 -3.23
C THR A 339 12.87 -14.89 -3.56
N PRO A 340 11.98 -14.81 -2.56
CA PRO A 340 10.57 -14.50 -2.79
C PRO A 340 10.36 -13.09 -3.39
N LEU A 341 9.52 -12.98 -4.41
CA LEU A 341 9.22 -11.71 -5.08
C LEU A 341 8.67 -10.65 -4.12
N LEU A 342 7.81 -11.06 -3.17
CA LEU A 342 7.28 -10.16 -2.14
C LEU A 342 8.39 -9.56 -1.26
N LEU A 343 9.40 -10.37 -0.89
CA LEU A 343 10.56 -9.87 -0.13
C LEU A 343 11.37 -8.86 -0.94
N GLN A 344 11.60 -9.14 -2.24
CA GLN A 344 12.29 -8.21 -3.15
C GLN A 344 11.54 -6.89 -3.25
N LEU A 345 10.20 -6.94 -3.40
CA LEU A 345 9.34 -5.77 -3.47
C LEU A 345 9.45 -4.91 -2.20
N ALA A 346 9.36 -5.55 -1.04
CA ALA A 346 9.51 -4.85 0.24
C ALA A 346 10.89 -4.21 0.40
N LEU A 347 11.96 -4.93 0.03
CA LEU A 347 13.32 -4.39 0.07
C LEU A 347 13.49 -3.18 -0.86
N VAL A 348 13.06 -3.27 -2.11
CA VAL A 348 13.17 -2.15 -3.05
C VAL A 348 12.34 -0.95 -2.54
N TYR A 349 11.14 -1.19 -2.03
CA TYR A 349 10.27 -0.12 -1.58
C TYR A 349 10.77 0.58 -0.31
N TYR A 350 11.20 -0.17 0.71
CA TYR A 350 11.57 0.39 2.01
C TYR A 350 13.07 0.69 2.14
N ALA A 351 13.97 -0.06 1.47
CA ALA A 351 15.40 0.16 1.61
C ALA A 351 15.95 1.23 0.65
N THR A 352 15.35 1.43 -0.52
CA THR A 352 15.83 2.44 -1.49
C THR A 352 15.96 3.84 -0.87
N PRO A 353 14.96 4.40 -0.15
CA PRO A 353 15.11 5.70 0.49
C PRO A 353 16.22 5.74 1.54
N GLN A 354 16.42 4.63 2.29
CA GLN A 354 17.44 4.55 3.32
C GLN A 354 18.86 4.52 2.73
N LEU A 355 19.03 3.81 1.61
CA LEU A 355 20.35 3.63 0.99
C LEU A 355 20.77 4.78 0.06
N THR A 356 19.81 5.40 -0.61
CA THR A 356 20.10 6.37 -1.68
C THR A 356 19.56 7.77 -1.40
N GLY A 357 18.72 7.97 -0.40
CA GLY A 357 17.97 9.20 -0.18
C GLY A 357 16.86 9.45 -1.22
N TYR A 358 16.72 8.60 -2.25
CA TYR A 358 15.69 8.73 -3.27
C TYR A 358 14.35 8.15 -2.80
N ASN A 359 13.31 8.99 -2.79
CA ASN A 359 11.97 8.59 -2.37
C ASN A 359 11.21 7.91 -3.52
N ILE A 360 11.46 6.62 -3.72
CA ILE A 360 10.82 5.82 -4.76
C ILE A 360 9.32 5.66 -4.51
N SER A 361 8.45 5.93 -5.48
CA SER A 361 7.01 5.70 -5.35
C SER A 361 6.68 4.19 -5.35
N ALA A 362 5.51 3.81 -4.79
CA ALA A 362 5.07 2.41 -4.78
C ALA A 362 5.02 1.80 -6.18
N LEU A 363 4.49 2.54 -7.16
CA LEU A 363 4.44 2.08 -8.55
C LEU A 363 5.84 1.89 -9.15
N GLN A 364 6.75 2.86 -8.93
CA GLN A 364 8.14 2.74 -9.40
C GLN A 364 8.87 1.56 -8.75
N ALA A 365 8.71 1.36 -7.44
CA ALA A 365 9.30 0.24 -6.73
C ALA A 365 8.76 -1.10 -7.27
N GLY A 366 7.45 -1.17 -7.52
CA GLY A 366 6.82 -2.32 -8.15
C GLY A 366 7.41 -2.60 -9.53
N VAL A 367 7.37 -1.62 -10.45
CA VAL A 367 7.91 -1.77 -11.81
C VAL A 367 9.38 -2.20 -11.78
N LEU A 368 10.21 -1.57 -10.96
CA LEU A 368 11.63 -1.92 -10.83
C LEU A 368 11.82 -3.36 -10.35
N THR A 369 11.13 -3.75 -9.27
CA THR A 369 11.24 -5.10 -8.71
C THR A 369 10.81 -6.16 -9.71
N PHE A 370 9.66 -5.95 -10.34
CA PHE A 370 9.12 -6.90 -11.32
C PHE A 370 9.98 -6.97 -12.58
N THR A 371 10.54 -5.86 -13.03
CA THR A 371 11.52 -5.82 -14.14
C THR A 371 12.76 -6.66 -13.82
N LEU A 372 13.34 -6.47 -12.63
CA LEU A 372 14.56 -7.19 -12.23
C LEU A 372 14.27 -8.68 -12.05
N ASN A 373 13.17 -9.03 -11.42
CA ASN A 373 12.76 -10.42 -11.21
C ASN A 373 12.42 -11.12 -12.53
N SER A 374 11.52 -10.54 -13.35
CA SER A 374 11.13 -11.13 -14.64
C SER A 374 12.30 -11.23 -15.60
N GLY A 375 13.22 -10.26 -15.59
CA GLY A 375 14.45 -10.33 -16.38
C GLY A 375 15.30 -11.56 -16.05
N ALA A 376 15.36 -11.96 -14.77
CA ALA A 376 16.05 -13.18 -14.37
C ALA A 376 15.39 -14.44 -14.96
N TYR A 377 14.05 -14.55 -14.91
CA TYR A 377 13.30 -15.67 -15.49
C TYR A 377 13.38 -15.66 -17.02
N MET A 378 13.12 -14.52 -17.67
CA MET A 378 13.17 -14.37 -19.11
C MET A 378 14.56 -14.67 -19.68
N SER A 379 15.63 -14.35 -18.94
CA SER A 379 16.99 -14.69 -19.37
C SER A 379 17.22 -16.20 -19.52
N GLU A 380 16.66 -17.00 -18.61
CA GLU A 380 16.72 -18.45 -18.68
C GLU A 380 15.86 -19.00 -19.81
N THR A 381 14.67 -18.43 -19.98
CA THR A 381 13.76 -18.78 -21.07
C THR A 381 14.40 -18.54 -22.43
N ILE A 382 15.02 -17.36 -22.62
CA ILE A 382 15.71 -17.02 -23.88
C ILE A 382 16.92 -17.96 -24.08
N ARG A 383 17.77 -18.15 -23.05
CA ARG A 383 18.91 -19.04 -23.11
C ARG A 383 18.49 -20.48 -23.44
N GLY A 384 17.46 -20.99 -22.76
CA GLY A 384 16.92 -22.33 -22.99
C GLY A 384 16.38 -22.52 -24.41
N GLY A 385 15.64 -21.51 -24.93
CA GLY A 385 15.11 -21.53 -26.30
C GLY A 385 16.20 -21.51 -27.38
N ILE A 386 17.30 -20.77 -27.14
CA ILE A 386 18.47 -20.78 -28.05
C ILE A 386 19.15 -22.16 -28.02
N GLN A 387 19.32 -22.73 -26.82
CA GLN A 387 19.97 -24.05 -26.65
C GLN A 387 19.11 -25.24 -27.13
N ALA A 388 17.80 -25.03 -27.27
CA ALA A 388 16.87 -26.03 -27.79
C ALA A 388 16.92 -26.17 -29.31
N VAL A 389 17.60 -25.27 -30.02
CA VAL A 389 17.81 -25.41 -31.49
C VAL A 389 18.79 -26.56 -31.72
N ASP A 390 18.48 -27.39 -32.73
CA ASP A 390 19.31 -28.55 -33.09
C ASP A 390 20.77 -28.15 -33.34
N LYS A 391 21.69 -28.85 -32.70
CA LYS A 391 23.14 -28.56 -32.79
C LYS A 391 23.65 -28.71 -34.22
N GLY A 392 23.04 -29.59 -35.04
CA GLY A 392 23.38 -29.78 -36.44
C GLY A 392 23.25 -28.49 -37.26
N GLN A 393 22.35 -27.56 -36.84
CA GLN A 393 22.24 -26.26 -37.50
C GLN A 393 23.49 -25.40 -37.31
N SER A 394 24.08 -25.46 -36.13
CA SER A 394 25.32 -24.74 -35.83
C SER A 394 26.53 -25.42 -36.50
N GLU A 395 26.59 -26.75 -36.48
CA GLU A 395 27.66 -27.53 -37.09
C GLU A 395 27.67 -27.37 -38.63
N ALA A 396 26.51 -27.46 -39.27
CA ALA A 396 26.37 -27.24 -40.72
C ALA A 396 26.79 -25.79 -41.09
N SER A 397 26.37 -24.81 -40.29
CA SER A 397 26.73 -23.40 -40.54
C SER A 397 28.23 -23.16 -40.48
N ILE A 398 28.88 -23.73 -39.48
CA ILE A 398 30.34 -23.66 -39.30
C ILE A 398 31.04 -24.33 -40.48
N SER A 399 30.57 -25.51 -40.88
CA SER A 399 31.14 -26.27 -42.01
C SER A 399 31.04 -25.50 -43.32
N MET A 400 30.01 -24.68 -43.48
CA MET A 400 29.78 -23.77 -44.63
C MET A 400 30.60 -22.46 -44.52
N GLY A 401 31.35 -22.28 -43.46
CA GLY A 401 32.14 -21.05 -43.25
C GLY A 401 31.33 -19.82 -42.88
N ILE A 402 30.05 -19.98 -42.43
CA ILE A 402 29.17 -18.88 -42.04
C ILE A 402 29.71 -18.25 -40.75
N PRO A 403 29.93 -16.90 -40.71
CA PRO A 403 30.36 -16.19 -39.48
C PRO A 403 29.36 -16.38 -38.34
N LYS A 404 29.85 -16.54 -37.08
CA LYS A 404 29.01 -16.79 -35.89
C LYS A 404 27.82 -15.80 -35.75
N TRP A 405 27.98 -14.52 -36.06
CA TRP A 405 26.94 -13.51 -35.95
C TRP A 405 25.81 -13.69 -36.98
N LEU A 406 26.16 -14.08 -38.24
CA LEU A 406 25.17 -14.40 -39.27
C LEU A 406 24.42 -15.71 -38.96
N MET A 407 25.17 -16.74 -38.51
CA MET A 407 24.59 -17.98 -38.02
C MET A 407 23.56 -17.71 -36.94
N MET A 408 23.95 -16.90 -35.92
CA MET A 408 23.03 -16.55 -34.81
C MET A 408 21.81 -15.79 -35.31
N ARG A 409 21.99 -14.75 -36.15
CA ARG A 409 20.91 -13.88 -36.60
C ARG A 409 19.95 -14.56 -37.56
N ASP A 410 20.48 -15.30 -38.55
CA ASP A 410 19.71 -15.72 -39.70
C ASP A 410 19.26 -17.20 -39.62
N ILE A 411 19.91 -18.01 -38.77
CA ILE A 411 19.64 -19.45 -38.65
C ILE A 411 19.12 -19.81 -37.26
N ILE A 412 19.88 -19.48 -36.21
CA ILE A 412 19.56 -19.91 -34.83
C ILE A 412 18.42 -19.10 -34.22
N LEU A 413 18.51 -17.76 -34.28
CA LEU A 413 17.53 -16.89 -33.62
C LEU A 413 16.11 -17.04 -34.17
N PRO A 414 15.85 -17.16 -35.48
CA PRO A 414 14.52 -17.40 -36.00
C PRO A 414 13.88 -18.70 -35.49
N GLN A 415 14.70 -19.77 -35.37
CA GLN A 415 14.23 -21.04 -34.84
C GLN A 415 14.04 -20.96 -33.32
N ALA A 416 14.99 -20.35 -32.61
CA ALA A 416 14.89 -20.14 -31.15
C ALA A 416 13.64 -19.33 -30.76
N LEU A 417 13.27 -18.31 -31.54
CA LEU A 417 12.07 -17.49 -31.30
C LEU A 417 10.78 -18.31 -31.26
N LYS A 418 10.66 -19.35 -32.08
CA LYS A 418 9.51 -20.26 -32.04
C LYS A 418 9.37 -20.96 -30.68
N ASN A 419 10.50 -21.30 -30.05
CA ASN A 419 10.53 -21.94 -28.73
C ASN A 419 10.39 -20.91 -27.58
N ILE A 420 10.95 -19.71 -27.75
CA ILE A 420 10.99 -18.65 -26.73
C ILE A 420 9.61 -18.00 -26.56
N LEU A 421 8.92 -17.67 -27.66
CA LEU A 421 7.70 -16.88 -27.62
C LEU A 421 6.58 -17.49 -26.76
N PRO A 422 6.24 -18.79 -26.86
CA PRO A 422 5.23 -19.40 -25.99
C PRO A 422 5.60 -19.32 -24.51
N ALA A 423 6.88 -19.53 -24.18
CA ALA A 423 7.36 -19.45 -22.80
C ALA A 423 7.33 -18.01 -22.26
N LEU A 424 7.67 -16.99 -23.07
CA LEU A 424 7.55 -15.58 -22.68
C LEU A 424 6.10 -15.16 -22.42
N VAL A 425 5.15 -15.70 -23.18
CA VAL A 425 3.73 -15.44 -22.91
C VAL A 425 3.31 -16.05 -21.58
N ASN A 426 3.77 -17.25 -21.24
CA ASN A 426 3.50 -17.85 -19.94
C ASN A 426 4.10 -17.02 -18.78
N GLU A 427 5.30 -16.47 -18.96
CA GLU A 427 5.90 -15.52 -17.99
C GLU A 427 5.05 -14.25 -17.86
N THR A 428 4.53 -13.72 -18.98
CA THR A 428 3.62 -12.56 -18.98
C THR A 428 2.34 -12.83 -18.18
N ILE A 429 1.74 -14.02 -18.37
CA ILE A 429 0.56 -14.45 -17.62
C ILE A 429 0.90 -14.60 -16.12
N GLY A 430 2.08 -15.13 -15.79
CA GLY A 430 2.60 -15.19 -14.42
C GLY A 430 2.67 -13.79 -13.81
N LEU A 431 3.35 -12.85 -14.49
CA LEU A 431 3.49 -11.46 -14.04
C LEU A 431 2.15 -10.75 -13.85
N LEU A 432 1.15 -10.99 -14.73
CA LEU A 432 -0.19 -10.43 -14.55
C LEU A 432 -0.84 -10.90 -13.24
N LYS A 433 -0.68 -12.17 -12.87
CA LYS A 433 -1.20 -12.69 -11.59
C LYS A 433 -0.42 -12.16 -10.40
N ASP A 434 0.90 -12.12 -10.52
CA ASP A 434 1.80 -11.66 -9.46
C ASP A 434 1.69 -10.14 -9.24
N SER A 435 1.15 -9.38 -10.22
CA SER A 435 0.89 -7.93 -10.05
C SER A 435 0.03 -7.62 -8.83
N ALA A 436 -0.81 -8.55 -8.38
CA ALA A 436 -1.55 -8.43 -7.14
C ALA A 436 -0.67 -8.17 -5.89
N LEU A 437 0.61 -8.58 -5.91
CA LEU A 437 1.54 -8.36 -4.79
C LEU A 437 1.82 -6.88 -4.54
N VAL A 438 1.70 -6.00 -5.54
CA VAL A 438 1.95 -4.56 -5.35
C VAL A 438 0.89 -3.90 -4.47
N SER A 439 -0.25 -4.58 -4.22
CA SER A 439 -1.26 -4.17 -3.25
C SER A 439 -0.68 -4.01 -1.85
N THR A 440 0.34 -4.81 -1.50
CA THR A 440 0.98 -4.80 -0.17
C THR A 440 1.80 -3.54 0.10
N ILE A 441 2.18 -2.81 -0.93
CA ILE A 441 2.87 -1.52 -0.84
C ILE A 441 1.98 -0.33 -1.22
N GLY A 442 0.65 -0.56 -1.27
CA GLY A 442 -0.35 0.50 -1.45
C GLY A 442 -0.69 0.85 -2.90
N VAL A 443 -0.33 0.04 -3.88
CA VAL A 443 -0.77 0.27 -5.27
C VAL A 443 -2.22 -0.18 -5.44
N VAL A 444 -3.12 0.76 -5.80
CA VAL A 444 -4.57 0.49 -5.95
C VAL A 444 -4.85 -0.15 -7.32
N GLU A 445 -4.43 -1.41 -7.46
CA GLU A 445 -4.74 -2.29 -8.58
C GLU A 445 -6.04 -3.08 -8.30
N ILE A 446 -6.37 -4.10 -9.11
CA ILE A 446 -7.64 -4.84 -9.00
C ILE A 446 -7.85 -5.44 -7.61
N LEU A 447 -6.85 -6.15 -7.05
CA LEU A 447 -6.98 -6.80 -5.74
C LEU A 447 -7.13 -5.76 -4.62
N ARG A 448 -6.30 -4.69 -4.65
CA ARG A 448 -6.38 -3.61 -3.66
C ARG A 448 -7.74 -2.92 -3.72
N SER A 449 -8.25 -2.64 -4.92
CA SER A 449 -9.57 -2.04 -5.10
C SER A 449 -10.68 -2.91 -4.49
N ALA A 450 -10.62 -4.23 -4.68
CA ALA A 450 -11.58 -5.15 -4.06
C ALA A 450 -11.45 -5.20 -2.54
N GLN A 451 -10.23 -5.18 -1.99
CA GLN A 451 -9.97 -5.12 -0.55
C GLN A 451 -10.54 -3.85 0.07
N ILE A 452 -10.37 -2.70 -0.59
CA ILE A 452 -10.93 -1.41 -0.17
C ILE A 452 -12.46 -1.47 -0.11
N VAL A 453 -13.11 -1.97 -1.15
CA VAL A 453 -14.57 -2.16 -1.17
C VAL A 453 -15.00 -3.11 -0.05
N GLY A 454 -14.26 -4.20 0.15
CA GLY A 454 -14.52 -5.15 1.23
C GLY A 454 -14.43 -4.52 2.61
N ALA A 455 -13.44 -3.67 2.84
CA ALA A 455 -13.28 -2.92 4.08
C ALA A 455 -14.44 -1.94 4.32
N ASN A 456 -14.79 -1.14 3.30
CA ASN A 456 -15.85 -0.13 3.41
C ASN A 456 -17.25 -0.73 3.61
N LYS A 457 -17.52 -1.88 2.96
CA LYS A 457 -18.82 -2.57 3.07
C LYS A 457 -18.85 -3.61 4.17
N TYR A 458 -17.72 -3.80 4.88
CA TYR A 458 -17.56 -4.82 5.92
C TYR A 458 -17.87 -6.24 5.44
N ILE A 459 -17.62 -6.52 4.15
CA ILE A 459 -17.75 -7.82 3.50
C ILE A 459 -16.46 -8.09 2.73
N TYR A 460 -16.12 -9.36 2.52
CA TYR A 460 -14.84 -9.67 1.87
C TYR A 460 -14.99 -10.63 0.69
N PHE A 461 -16.00 -11.50 0.77
CA PHE A 461 -16.09 -12.61 -0.17
C PHE A 461 -16.49 -12.15 -1.57
N GLU A 462 -17.55 -11.35 -1.69
CA GLU A 462 -18.06 -10.87 -2.97
C GLU A 462 -17.07 -9.97 -3.71
N PRO A 463 -16.42 -8.96 -3.08
CA PRO A 463 -15.41 -8.16 -3.76
C PRO A 463 -14.21 -8.97 -4.25
N LEU A 464 -13.70 -9.90 -3.43
CA LEU A 464 -12.56 -10.74 -3.80
C LEU A 464 -12.91 -11.74 -4.90
N LEU A 465 -14.12 -12.33 -4.85
CA LEU A 465 -14.60 -13.22 -5.91
C LEU A 465 -14.75 -12.47 -7.22
N PHE A 466 -15.24 -11.23 -7.18
CA PHE A 466 -15.34 -10.36 -8.35
C PHE A 466 -13.97 -10.00 -8.92
N ALA A 467 -13.00 -9.64 -8.08
CA ALA A 467 -11.61 -9.42 -8.50
C ALA A 467 -11.00 -10.68 -9.12
N GLY A 468 -11.22 -11.85 -8.50
CA GLY A 468 -10.79 -13.15 -9.05
C GLY A 468 -11.38 -13.43 -10.43
N LEU A 469 -12.65 -13.09 -10.65
CA LEU A 469 -13.29 -13.19 -11.96
C LEU A 469 -12.64 -12.26 -12.99
N ILE A 470 -12.32 -11.01 -12.62
CA ILE A 470 -11.62 -10.06 -13.50
C ILE A 470 -10.24 -10.63 -13.89
N TYR A 471 -9.43 -11.05 -12.90
CA TYR A 471 -8.12 -11.66 -13.17
C TYR A 471 -8.26 -12.87 -14.11
N TYR A 472 -9.24 -13.74 -13.85
CA TYR A 472 -9.49 -14.90 -14.69
C TYR A 472 -9.80 -14.51 -16.15
N ILE A 473 -10.66 -13.51 -16.36
CA ILE A 473 -11.01 -13.02 -17.71
C ILE A 473 -9.76 -12.45 -18.40
N LEU A 474 -8.95 -11.65 -17.70
CA LEU A 474 -7.71 -11.09 -18.27
C LEU A 474 -6.69 -12.17 -18.62
N VAL A 475 -6.50 -13.16 -17.74
CA VAL A 475 -5.61 -14.30 -17.97
C VAL A 475 -6.09 -15.14 -19.15
N MET A 476 -7.38 -15.45 -19.21
CA MET A 476 -7.95 -16.20 -20.33
C MET A 476 -7.83 -15.47 -21.68
N GLY A 477 -8.02 -14.14 -21.67
CA GLY A 477 -7.80 -13.29 -22.85
C GLY A 477 -6.35 -13.35 -23.35
N LEU A 478 -5.37 -13.27 -22.44
CA LEU A 478 -3.95 -13.43 -22.79
C LEU A 478 -3.63 -14.84 -23.27
N THR A 479 -4.13 -15.87 -22.59
CA THR A 479 -3.92 -17.27 -22.96
C THR A 479 -4.45 -17.56 -24.36
N GLN A 480 -5.64 -17.07 -24.68
CA GLN A 480 -6.23 -17.25 -26.00
C GLN A 480 -5.43 -16.52 -27.10
N SER A 481 -4.95 -15.30 -26.79
CA SER A 481 -4.08 -14.54 -27.68
C SER A 481 -2.76 -15.27 -27.94
N ALA A 482 -2.17 -15.86 -26.89
CA ALA A 482 -1.00 -16.71 -26.97
C ALA A 482 -1.19 -17.92 -27.88
N PHE A 483 -2.30 -18.64 -27.69
CA PHE A 483 -2.63 -19.82 -28.50
C PHE A 483 -2.77 -19.48 -29.99
N ILE A 484 -3.42 -18.34 -30.30
CA ILE A 484 -3.55 -17.87 -31.68
C ILE A 484 -2.17 -17.53 -32.26
N LEU A 485 -1.29 -16.88 -31.51
CA LEU A 485 0.07 -16.54 -31.92
C LEU A 485 0.88 -17.81 -32.19
N GLU A 486 0.89 -18.76 -31.24
CA GLU A 486 1.58 -20.05 -31.39
C GLU A 486 1.12 -20.80 -32.60
N LYS A 487 -0.20 -20.91 -32.83
CA LYS A 487 -0.78 -21.57 -34.00
C LYS A 487 -0.35 -20.91 -35.32
N ARG A 488 -0.18 -19.59 -35.34
CA ARG A 488 0.31 -18.88 -36.56
C ARG A 488 1.79 -19.17 -36.81
N LEU A 489 2.61 -19.21 -35.74
CA LEU A 489 4.06 -19.48 -35.82
C LEU A 489 4.34 -20.92 -36.30
N ARG A 490 3.55 -21.90 -35.84
CA ARG A 490 3.68 -23.33 -36.25
C ARG A 490 3.13 -23.61 -37.67
N ARG A 491 2.27 -22.76 -38.24
CA ARG A 491 1.77 -22.92 -39.62
C ARG A 491 2.81 -22.60 -40.71
N SER A 492 3.97 -22.07 -40.33
CA SER A 492 5.09 -21.79 -41.27
C SER A 492 6.09 -22.95 -41.34
N GLU A 493 5.72 -24.11 -40.83
CA GLU A 493 6.35 -25.43 -41.07
C GLU A 493 5.56 -26.19 -42.16
#